data_2798b09dcb2f5e5b5d8c0789127b43f9
#
_entry.id   2798b09dcb2f5e5b5d8c0789127b43f9
#
_cell.length_a   1.000
_cell.length_b   1.000
_cell.length_c   1.000
_cell.angle_alpha   90.00
_cell.angle_beta   90.00
_cell.angle_gamma   90.00
#
_symmetry.space_group_name_H-M   'P 1'
#
loop_
_entity.id
_entity.type
_entity.pdbx_description
1 polymer ?
#
loop_
_entity_poly.entity_id
_entity_poly.type
_entity_poly.pdbx_seq_one_letter_code
_entity_poly.pdbx_strand_id
1 'polypeptide(L)' 'DEHGNGPLDHIAFVIDQVDPYVERLRRHHIHYDTADVPELGGKQVFFRDPDGIQIELSYEPAATSP' A
#
# COMPACT_ATOMS: atom_id res chain seq x y z
N ASP A 1 16.64 14.26 -3.20
CA ASP A 1 16.47 14.13 -2.85
C ASP A 1 16.44 14.27 -2.93
N GLU A 2 16.71 14.33 -2.97
CA GLU A 2 16.67 14.43 -2.60
C GLU A 2 16.28 14.13 -2.96
N HIS A 3 16.27 14.04 -3.27
CA HIS A 3 15.88 13.61 -3.13
C HIS A 3 15.70 13.16 -3.09
N GLY A 4 15.89 12.98 -3.58
CA GLY A 4 15.72 12.63 -3.05
C GLY A 4 15.64 12.21 -2.74
N ASN A 5 15.69 12.23 -2.48
CA ASN A 5 15.61 11.63 -1.78
C ASN A 5 14.97 11.24 -1.11
N GLY A 6 14.78 10.87 -1.54
CA GLY A 6 14.77 10.52 -0.18
C GLY A 6 13.49 9.94 0.35
N PRO A 7 13.20 10.20 1.58
CA PRO A 7 12.05 9.61 2.28
C PRO A 7 10.70 9.93 1.65
N LEU A 8 10.65 10.96 0.84
CA LEU A 8 9.38 11.35 0.22
C LEU A 8 9.03 10.51 -1.00
N ASP A 9 9.88 9.55 -1.36
CA ASP A 9 9.60 8.67 -2.47
C ASP A 9 8.68 7.52 -2.09
N HIS A 10 8.32 7.40 -0.84
CA HIS A 10 7.58 6.25 -0.33
C HIS A 10 6.68 6.69 0.82
N ILE A 11 5.40 6.39 0.71
CA ILE A 11 4.43 6.68 1.76
C ILE A 11 3.69 5.39 2.10
N ALA A 12 3.59 5.08 3.38
CA ALA A 12 2.94 3.85 3.85
C ALA A 12 1.74 4.19 4.71
N PHE A 13 0.66 3.43 4.52
CA PHE A 13 -0.57 3.57 5.30
C PHE A 13 -0.99 2.21 5.83
N VAL A 14 -1.50 2.17 7.05
CA VAL A 14 -2.11 0.97 7.61
C VAL A 14 -3.61 1.04 7.32
N ILE A 15 -4.16 -0.04 6.78
CA ILE A 15 -5.57 -0.10 6.40
C ILE A 15 -6.24 -1.28 7.09
N ASP A 16 -7.55 -1.23 7.20
CA ASP A 16 -8.31 -2.29 7.85
C ASP A 16 -8.97 -3.24 6.87
N GLN A 17 -9.02 -2.89 5.58
CA GLN A 17 -9.57 -3.76 4.55
C GLN A 17 -8.81 -3.55 3.26
N VAL A 18 -8.47 -4.64 2.58
CA VAL A 18 -7.72 -4.58 1.32
C VAL A 18 -8.65 -4.38 0.13
N ASP A 19 -9.77 -5.10 0.11
CA ASP A 19 -10.60 -5.21 -1.08
C ASP A 19 -11.09 -3.87 -1.65
N PRO A 20 -11.56 -2.92 -0.84
CA PRO A 20 -12.01 -1.65 -1.39
C PRO A 20 -10.92 -0.89 -2.14
N TYR A 21 -9.68 -0.99 -1.67
CA TYR A 21 -8.58 -0.29 -2.31
C TYR A 21 -8.18 -0.95 -3.62
N VAL A 22 -8.11 -2.29 -3.62
CA VAL A 22 -7.78 -3.03 -4.84
C VAL A 22 -8.85 -2.78 -5.90
N GLU A 23 -10.11 -2.78 -5.50
CA GLU A 23 -11.20 -2.53 -6.43
C GLU A 23 -11.08 -1.15 -7.06
N ARG A 24 -10.74 -0.15 -6.27
CA ARG A 24 -10.57 1.21 -6.77
C ARG A 24 -9.40 1.29 -7.74
N LEU A 25 -8.30 0.61 -7.42
CA LEU A 25 -7.14 0.61 -8.32
C LEU A 25 -7.49 -0.03 -9.66
N ARG A 26 -8.23 -1.13 -9.63
CA ARG A 26 -8.68 -1.78 -10.86
C ARG A 26 -9.59 -0.88 -11.67
N ARG A 27 -10.50 -0.20 -10.99
CA ARG A 27 -11.47 0.66 -11.67
C ARG A 27 -10.78 1.79 -12.41
N HIS A 28 -9.68 2.27 -11.87
CA HIS A 28 -8.93 3.38 -12.48
C HIS A 28 -7.76 2.89 -13.33
N HIS A 29 -7.66 1.57 -13.56
CA HIS A 29 -6.61 0.97 -14.38
C HIS A 29 -5.22 1.29 -13.88
N ILE A 30 -5.05 1.32 -12.57
CA ILE A 30 -3.76 1.58 -11.94
C ILE A 30 -3.07 0.24 -11.69
N HIS A 31 -1.85 0.09 -12.19
CA HIS A 31 -1.06 -1.10 -11.93
C HIS A 31 -0.70 -1.17 -10.44
N TYR A 32 -0.79 -2.36 -9.87
CA TYR A 32 -0.43 -2.57 -8.48
C TYR A 32 0.16 -3.96 -8.29
N ASP A 33 0.92 -4.13 -7.22
CA ASP A 33 1.48 -5.41 -6.81
C ASP A 33 0.99 -5.71 -5.40
N THR A 34 0.97 -7.00 -5.04
CA THR A 34 0.58 -7.40 -3.69
C THR A 34 1.64 -8.33 -3.12
N ALA A 35 1.73 -8.34 -1.80
CA ALA A 35 2.61 -9.24 -1.07
C ALA A 35 1.90 -9.69 0.21
N ASP A 36 2.13 -10.94 0.58
CA ASP A 36 1.58 -11.46 1.83
C ASP A 36 2.59 -11.30 2.96
N VAL A 37 2.07 -11.07 4.16
CA VAL A 37 2.87 -11.01 5.37
C VAL A 37 2.39 -12.11 6.29
N PRO A 38 2.89 -13.35 6.12
CA PRO A 38 2.33 -14.51 6.82
C PRO A 38 2.41 -14.42 8.32
N GLU A 39 3.46 -13.83 8.86
CA GLU A 39 3.64 -13.72 10.31
C GLU A 39 2.50 -12.96 10.98
N LEU A 40 1.93 -12.01 10.26
CA LEU A 40 0.86 -11.17 10.80
C LEU A 40 -0.50 -11.52 10.23
N GLY A 41 -0.55 -12.47 9.30
CA GLY A 41 -1.78 -12.75 8.58
C GLY A 41 -2.21 -11.58 7.72
N GLY A 42 -1.27 -10.73 7.34
CA GLY A 42 -1.57 -9.48 6.65
C GLY A 42 -1.26 -9.53 5.18
N LYS A 43 -1.42 -8.38 4.55
CA LYS A 43 -1.19 -8.22 3.13
C LYS A 43 -0.78 -6.79 2.85
N GLN A 44 0.06 -6.62 1.82
CA GLN A 44 0.51 -5.31 1.40
C GLN A 44 0.15 -5.10 -0.07
N VAL A 45 -0.22 -3.86 -0.40
CA VAL A 45 -0.53 -3.47 -1.77
C VAL A 45 0.37 -2.29 -2.11
N PHE A 46 1.03 -2.37 -3.27
CA PHE A 46 1.98 -1.35 -3.70
C PHE A 46 1.55 -0.78 -5.04
N PHE A 47 1.56 0.53 -5.16
CA PHE A 47 1.30 1.18 -6.44
C PHE A 47 2.00 2.54 -6.43
N ARG A 48 2.02 3.21 -7.60
CA ARG A 48 2.61 4.53 -7.70
C ARG A 48 1.53 5.54 -8.07
N ASP A 49 1.63 6.72 -7.47
CA ASP A 49 0.72 7.80 -7.82
C ASP A 49 1.21 8.48 -9.11
N PRO A 50 0.44 9.44 -9.64
CA PRO A 50 0.83 10.10 -10.89
C PRO A 50 2.17 10.83 -10.83
N ASP A 51 2.60 11.20 -9.63
CA ASP A 51 3.88 11.86 -9.45
C ASP A 51 5.03 10.88 -9.27
N GLY A 52 4.74 9.58 -9.33
CA GLY A 52 5.76 8.56 -9.22
C GLY A 52 6.10 8.15 -7.80
N ILE A 53 5.37 8.65 -6.83
CA ILE A 53 5.59 8.29 -5.43
C ILE A 53 5.01 6.91 -5.16
N GLN A 54 5.81 6.04 -4.55
CA GLN A 54 5.35 4.70 -4.22
C GLN A 54 4.44 4.75 -2.99
N ILE A 55 3.25 4.18 -3.13
CA ILE A 55 2.29 4.10 -2.04
C ILE A 55 2.22 2.64 -1.59
N GLU A 56 2.28 2.43 -0.30
CA GLU A 56 2.16 1.11 0.29
C GLU A 56 0.96 1.10 1.23
N LEU A 57 0.02 0.18 0.98
CA LEU A 57 -1.12 -0.03 1.86
C LEU A 57 -0.88 -1.34 2.59
N SER A 58 -0.87 -1.30 3.92
CA SER A 58 -0.53 -2.46 4.72
C SER A 58 -1.73 -2.86 5.57
N TYR A 59 -2.23 -4.07 5.32
CA TYR A 59 -3.30 -4.64 6.12
C TYR A 59 -2.68 -5.49 7.22
N GLU A 60 -2.92 -5.12 8.47
CA GLU A 60 -2.34 -5.79 9.62
C GLU A 60 -3.45 -6.12 10.60
N PRO A 61 -4.01 -7.34 10.53
CA PRO A 61 -5.14 -7.69 11.40
C PRO A 61 -4.85 -7.50 12.88
N ALA A 62 -3.61 -7.77 13.30
CA ALA A 62 -3.25 -7.61 14.70
C ALA A 62 -3.24 -6.15 15.12
N ALA A 63 -2.95 -5.24 14.20
CA ALA A 63 -2.93 -3.82 14.51
C ALA A 63 -4.33 -3.22 14.56
N THR A 64 -5.30 -3.85 13.88
CA THR A 64 -6.67 -3.35 13.85
C THR A 64 -7.55 -4.00 14.90
N SER A 65 -7.08 -5.02 15.58
CA SER A 65 -7.84 -5.69 16.63
C SER A 65 -7.91 -4.83 17.88
N PRO A 66 -9.07 -4.79 18.54
CA PRO A 66 -9.16 -4.07 19.82
C PRO A 66 -8.38 -4.74 20.92
#